data_52159f925e237173a1cce3ba54bae934
#
_entry.id   52159f925e237173a1cce3ba54bae934
#
_cell.length_a   1.000
_cell.length_b   1.000
_cell.length_c   1.000
_cell.angle_alpha   90.00
_cell.angle_beta   90.00
_cell.angle_gamma   90.00
#
_symmetry.space_group_name_H-M   'P 1'
#
loop_
_entity.id
_entity.type
_entity.pdbx_description
1 polymer ?
#
loop_
_entity_poly.entity_id
_entity_poly.type
_entity_poly.pdbx_seq_one_letter_code
_entity_poly.pdbx_strand_id
1 'polypeptide(L)'
;MREGNTHTSDNYVGHRTTKMVHEATSYIKKSLGGGQEDALLFCGSGTTAAIKRLQEVMGIAVPSILRDRVLKCLRSEERWVVFVGPHEHHSNLLSWGQSLAEVVEIGLDGSGLIDMEALKLQLETYKYANRPILGSFSACSNVTGIYSETRAIAKLLHQYGGFVCFDFAARYVHFICAYIVHALALFFFFFFFGFWHQKLIILYVLSGPYVEIDMRSGEIDGYDAIFLSPHKFLGGPGSPGILLMRKVLYQLESSPPSTCGGGTVNYVNGFNEKVIEPLF
;
A
#
# COMPACT_ATOMS: atom_id res chain seq x y z
N MET A 1 18.77 23.79 -4.45
CA MET A 1 18.47 23.90 -3.01
C MET A 1 19.39 22.93 -2.29
N ARG A 2 20.10 23.33 -1.23
CA ARG A 2 20.92 22.36 -0.48
C ARG A 2 19.96 21.52 0.39
N GLU A 3 19.94 20.22 0.17
CA GLU A 3 19.17 19.29 0.98
C GLU A 3 19.96 18.95 2.24
N GLY A 4 19.29 18.94 3.38
CA GLY A 4 19.83 18.51 4.65
C GLY A 4 19.34 17.13 5.03
N ASN A 5 20.03 16.49 5.96
CA ASN A 5 19.57 15.23 6.52
C ASN A 5 18.24 15.44 7.27
N THR A 6 17.33 14.48 7.20
CA THR A 6 16.12 14.42 8.01
C THR A 6 16.48 13.98 9.44
N HIS A 7 15.55 14.13 10.39
CA HIS A 7 15.72 13.76 11.81
C HIS A 7 16.80 14.57 12.55
N THR A 8 17.13 15.78 12.07
CA THR A 8 17.99 16.71 12.77
C THR A 8 17.27 18.04 12.98
N SER A 9 17.32 18.56 14.20
CA SER A 9 16.78 19.90 14.56
C SER A 9 17.88 20.92 14.86
N ASP A 10 19.12 20.49 14.93
CA ASP A 10 20.25 21.26 15.45
C ASP A 10 20.82 22.29 14.45
N ASN A 11 20.45 22.15 13.18
CA ASN A 11 20.85 23.07 12.14
C ASN A 11 19.68 23.48 11.26
N TYR A 12 19.76 24.66 10.67
CA TYR A 12 18.68 25.22 9.86
C TYR A 12 18.25 24.35 8.69
N VAL A 13 19.19 23.73 7.98
CA VAL A 13 18.89 22.94 6.77
C VAL A 13 18.21 21.61 7.15
N GLY A 14 18.74 20.94 8.17
CA GLY A 14 18.14 19.69 8.66
C GLY A 14 16.74 19.91 9.24
N HIS A 15 16.57 20.94 10.08
CA HIS A 15 15.26 21.32 10.63
C HIS A 15 14.24 21.59 9.51
N ARG A 16 14.64 22.37 8.50
CA ARG A 16 13.76 22.65 7.35
C ARG A 16 13.38 21.40 6.58
N THR A 17 14.33 20.50 6.31
CA THR A 17 14.05 19.24 5.60
C THR A 17 13.11 18.34 6.41
N THR A 18 13.34 18.20 7.71
CA THR A 18 12.48 17.45 8.62
C THR A 18 11.05 18.01 8.62
N LYS A 19 10.91 19.34 8.72
CA LYS A 19 9.60 19.99 8.66
C LYS A 19 8.87 19.71 7.34
N MET A 20 9.57 19.79 6.20
CA MET A 20 8.98 19.51 4.88
C MET A 20 8.51 18.05 4.78
N VAL A 21 9.24 17.09 5.33
CA VAL A 21 8.81 15.68 5.37
C VAL A 21 7.55 15.52 6.21
N HIS A 22 7.47 16.14 7.39
CA HIS A 22 6.27 16.10 8.24
C HIS A 22 5.05 16.74 7.55
N GLU A 23 5.25 17.90 6.90
CA GLU A 23 4.18 18.56 6.15
C GLU A 23 3.69 17.68 4.99
N ALA A 24 4.60 17.06 4.23
CA ALA A 24 4.27 16.14 3.15
C ALA A 24 3.51 14.90 3.66
N THR A 25 4.00 14.30 4.76
CA THR A 25 3.35 13.16 5.42
C THR A 25 1.91 13.50 5.81
N SER A 26 1.73 14.64 6.49
CA SER A 26 0.41 15.09 6.96
C SER A 26 -0.54 15.38 5.79
N TYR A 27 -0.03 16.04 4.76
CA TYR A 27 -0.81 16.36 3.55
C TYR A 27 -1.27 15.09 2.82
N ILE A 28 -0.35 14.17 2.54
CA ILE A 28 -0.65 12.92 1.82
C ILE A 28 -1.61 12.07 2.64
N LYS A 29 -1.35 11.90 3.94
CA LYS A 29 -2.21 11.13 4.84
C LYS A 29 -3.65 11.65 4.80
N LYS A 30 -3.83 12.96 4.97
CA LYS A 30 -5.15 13.61 4.90
C LYS A 30 -5.82 13.45 3.53
N SER A 31 -5.05 13.60 2.45
CA SER A 31 -5.57 13.48 1.07
C SER A 31 -6.03 12.06 0.72
N LEU A 32 -5.56 11.06 1.47
CA LEU A 32 -5.92 9.66 1.31
C LEU A 32 -6.96 9.17 2.35
N GLY A 33 -7.59 10.10 3.08
CA GLY A 33 -8.60 9.77 4.09
C GLY A 33 -8.03 9.14 5.36
N GLY A 34 -6.73 9.25 5.61
CA GLY A 34 -6.10 8.75 6.83
C GLY A 34 -6.32 9.66 8.04
N GLY A 35 -6.60 9.05 9.20
CA GLY A 35 -6.87 9.69 10.49
C GLY A 35 -5.70 9.63 11.48
N GLN A 36 -6.00 9.87 12.75
CA GLN A 36 -4.99 9.83 13.84
C GLN A 36 -4.50 8.41 14.11
N GLU A 37 -5.35 7.41 13.92
CA GLU A 37 -5.03 5.99 14.11
C GLU A 37 -4.29 5.37 12.94
N ASP A 38 -3.91 6.18 11.96
CA ASP A 38 -3.17 5.75 10.78
C ASP A 38 -1.76 6.30 10.78
N ALA A 39 -0.84 5.48 10.28
CA ALA A 39 0.56 5.83 10.04
C ALA A 39 0.85 5.87 8.54
N LEU A 40 1.57 6.90 8.09
CA LEU A 40 2.08 6.98 6.73
C LEU A 40 3.60 6.80 6.75
N LEU A 41 4.07 5.82 5.98
CA LEU A 41 5.48 5.49 5.86
C LEU A 41 5.95 5.68 4.42
N PHE A 42 7.05 6.43 4.26
CA PHE A 42 7.79 6.45 3.00
C PHE A 42 8.69 5.22 2.93
N CYS A 43 8.51 4.43 1.90
CA CYS A 43 9.22 3.18 1.67
C CYS A 43 10.13 3.32 0.45
N GLY A 44 11.14 2.48 0.29
CA GLY A 44 12.07 2.52 -0.84
C GLY A 44 11.40 2.79 -2.20
N SER A 45 11.29 1.81 -3.09
CA SER A 45 10.70 2.02 -4.41
C SER A 45 9.33 1.35 -4.55
N GLY A 46 8.31 2.19 -4.75
CA GLY A 46 6.95 1.76 -5.12
C GLY A 46 6.25 0.85 -4.11
N THR A 47 5.14 0.24 -4.55
CA THR A 47 4.34 -0.67 -3.72
C THR A 47 5.10 -1.92 -3.29
N THR A 48 6.09 -2.37 -4.04
CA THR A 48 6.95 -3.50 -3.63
C THR A 48 7.61 -3.23 -2.28
N ALA A 49 8.20 -2.04 -2.10
CA ALA A 49 8.81 -1.67 -0.82
C ALA A 49 7.77 -1.43 0.27
N ALA A 50 6.60 -0.89 -0.08
CA ALA A 50 5.50 -0.68 0.86
C ALA A 50 4.94 -2.00 1.40
N ILE A 51 4.72 -3.01 0.54
CA ILE A 51 4.27 -4.36 0.95
C ILE A 51 5.32 -5.02 1.87
N LYS A 52 6.60 -4.94 1.51
CA LYS A 52 7.68 -5.46 2.36
C LYS A 52 7.73 -4.77 3.72
N ARG A 53 7.51 -3.45 3.75
CA ARG A 53 7.44 -2.71 5.01
C ARG A 53 6.23 -3.14 5.85
N LEU A 54 5.07 -3.38 5.25
CA LEU A 54 3.91 -3.91 5.97
C LEU A 54 4.23 -5.28 6.58
N GLN A 55 4.81 -6.20 5.82
CA GLN A 55 5.22 -7.51 6.33
C GLN A 55 6.20 -7.41 7.50
N GLU A 56 7.13 -6.46 7.43
CA GLU A 56 8.09 -6.21 8.50
C GLU A 56 7.39 -5.73 9.78
N VAL A 57 6.53 -4.72 9.70
CA VAL A 57 5.85 -4.15 10.87
C VAL A 57 4.80 -5.10 11.47
N MET A 58 4.27 -6.03 10.66
CA MET A 58 3.42 -7.13 11.12
C MET A 58 4.21 -8.29 11.75
N GLY A 59 5.55 -8.24 11.74
CA GLY A 59 6.39 -9.30 12.29
C GLY A 59 6.43 -10.60 11.50
N ILE A 60 6.03 -10.60 10.22
CA ILE A 60 5.97 -11.79 9.36
C ILE A 60 7.01 -11.83 8.25
N ALA A 61 7.84 -10.80 8.13
CA ALA A 61 8.96 -10.78 7.21
C ALA A 61 10.09 -11.68 7.74
N VAL A 62 10.68 -12.47 6.85
CA VAL A 62 11.80 -13.37 7.18
C VAL A 62 12.76 -13.47 5.99
N PRO A 63 14.08 -13.54 6.22
CA PRO A 63 15.01 -13.91 5.16
C PRO A 63 14.64 -15.26 4.56
N SER A 64 14.58 -15.35 3.23
CA SER A 64 14.11 -16.56 2.53
C SER A 64 14.89 -17.82 2.91
N ILE A 65 16.20 -17.70 3.16
CA ILE A 65 17.05 -18.83 3.59
C ILE A 65 16.65 -19.38 4.99
N LEU A 66 15.99 -18.60 5.82
CA LEU A 66 15.56 -19.01 7.16
C LEU A 66 14.08 -19.41 7.23
N ARG A 67 13.32 -19.11 6.18
CA ARG A 67 11.85 -19.25 6.18
C ARG A 67 11.39 -20.64 6.62
N ASP A 68 11.87 -21.69 5.98
CA ASP A 68 11.43 -23.07 6.28
C ASP A 68 11.82 -23.53 7.69
N ARG A 69 12.91 -23.01 8.23
CA ARG A 69 13.32 -23.29 9.61
C ARG A 69 12.39 -22.61 10.60
N VAL A 70 12.06 -21.34 10.36
CA VAL A 70 11.15 -20.56 11.23
C VAL A 70 9.74 -21.15 11.18
N LEU A 71 9.25 -21.50 9.98
CA LEU A 71 7.93 -22.13 9.83
C LEU A 71 7.76 -23.42 10.61
N LYS A 72 8.82 -24.22 10.77
CA LYS A 72 8.79 -25.45 11.58
C LYS A 72 8.67 -25.18 13.08
N CYS A 73 8.99 -23.97 13.52
CA CYS A 73 8.92 -23.58 14.94
C CYS A 73 7.59 -22.90 15.29
N LEU A 74 6.83 -22.45 14.28
CA LEU A 74 5.55 -21.75 14.47
C LEU A 74 4.39 -22.74 14.51
N ARG A 75 3.46 -22.52 15.42
CA ARG A 75 2.15 -23.19 15.42
C ARG A 75 1.26 -22.57 14.37
N SER A 76 0.24 -23.30 13.91
CA SER A 76 -0.70 -22.80 12.91
C SER A 76 -1.40 -21.51 13.36
N GLU A 77 -1.75 -21.39 14.64
CA GLU A 77 -2.45 -20.24 15.23
C GLU A 77 -1.61 -18.96 15.22
N GLU A 78 -0.28 -19.10 15.20
CA GLU A 78 0.65 -17.98 15.19
C GLU A 78 0.87 -17.40 13.78
N ARG A 79 0.38 -18.09 12.76
CA ARG A 79 0.57 -17.70 11.38
C ARG A 79 -0.63 -16.92 10.84
N TRP A 80 -0.35 -15.78 10.22
CA TRP A 80 -1.35 -15.05 9.46
C TRP A 80 -1.86 -15.88 8.29
N VAL A 81 -3.16 -15.76 7.98
CA VAL A 81 -3.76 -16.21 6.74
C VAL A 81 -3.94 -15.00 5.83
N VAL A 82 -3.35 -15.03 4.64
CA VAL A 82 -3.40 -13.92 3.69
C VAL A 82 -4.15 -14.36 2.44
N PHE A 83 -5.31 -13.75 2.21
CA PHE A 83 -6.10 -13.94 1.00
C PHE A 83 -5.61 -13.00 -0.09
N VAL A 84 -5.40 -13.52 -1.29
CA VAL A 84 -4.96 -12.75 -2.47
C VAL A 84 -5.87 -13.07 -3.65
N GLY A 85 -5.98 -12.12 -4.57
CA GLY A 85 -6.75 -12.29 -5.80
C GLY A 85 -5.92 -12.83 -6.96
N PRO A 86 -6.54 -13.18 -8.08
CA PRO A 86 -5.87 -13.70 -9.25
C PRO A 86 -5.26 -12.61 -10.13
N HIS A 87 -5.61 -11.35 -9.90
CA HIS A 87 -5.14 -10.19 -10.66
C HIS A 87 -3.99 -9.45 -9.97
N GLU A 88 -3.33 -10.11 -9.03
CA GLU A 88 -2.27 -9.49 -8.25
C GLU A 88 -0.99 -9.27 -9.07
N HIS A 89 -0.38 -8.11 -8.87
CA HIS A 89 0.97 -7.90 -9.34
C HIS A 89 1.94 -8.84 -8.60
N HIS A 90 3.02 -9.26 -9.28
CA HIS A 90 4.03 -10.14 -8.69
C HIS A 90 4.55 -9.67 -7.33
N SER A 91 4.66 -8.34 -7.12
CA SER A 91 5.06 -7.78 -5.81
C SER A 91 4.09 -8.14 -4.69
N ASN A 92 2.80 -8.19 -4.98
CA ASN A 92 1.78 -8.53 -4.00
C ASN A 92 1.72 -10.04 -3.79
N LEU A 93 1.65 -10.84 -4.85
CA LEU A 93 1.56 -12.29 -4.75
C LEU A 93 2.83 -12.93 -4.17
N LEU A 94 3.98 -12.71 -4.79
CA LEU A 94 5.24 -13.37 -4.41
C LEU A 94 5.74 -12.93 -3.03
N SER A 95 5.50 -11.65 -2.66
CA SER A 95 5.92 -11.17 -1.35
C SER A 95 5.24 -11.92 -0.21
N TRP A 96 3.93 -12.15 -0.30
CA TRP A 96 3.21 -12.90 0.72
C TRP A 96 3.63 -14.37 0.74
N GLY A 97 3.80 -14.99 -0.43
CA GLY A 97 4.31 -16.37 -0.54
C GLY A 97 5.68 -16.58 0.10
N GLN A 98 6.52 -15.54 0.14
CA GLN A 98 7.84 -15.58 0.79
C GLN A 98 7.83 -15.15 2.27
N SER A 99 6.71 -14.69 2.80
CA SER A 99 6.56 -14.36 4.22
C SER A 99 6.29 -15.61 5.08
N LEU A 100 6.08 -15.42 6.38
CA LEU A 100 5.66 -16.47 7.31
C LEU A 100 4.15 -16.77 7.24
N ALA A 101 3.39 -16.01 6.45
CA ALA A 101 1.96 -16.22 6.29
C ALA A 101 1.64 -17.50 5.50
N GLU A 102 0.43 -17.99 5.68
CA GLU A 102 -0.22 -18.92 4.79
C GLU A 102 -1.01 -18.13 3.75
N VAL A 103 -0.79 -18.39 2.46
CA VAL A 103 -1.43 -17.66 1.38
C VAL A 103 -2.54 -18.51 0.77
N VAL A 104 -3.71 -17.91 0.64
CA VAL A 104 -4.90 -18.52 0.02
C VAL A 104 -5.29 -17.67 -1.19
N GLU A 105 -5.22 -18.25 -2.37
CA GLU A 105 -5.63 -17.60 -3.61
C GLU A 105 -7.13 -17.75 -3.83
N ILE A 106 -7.82 -16.64 -4.10
CA ILE A 106 -9.24 -16.62 -4.45
C ILE A 106 -9.38 -16.53 -5.96
N GLY A 107 -10.23 -17.36 -6.54
CA GLY A 107 -10.47 -17.39 -7.97
C GLY A 107 -11.29 -16.21 -8.49
N LEU A 108 -11.63 -16.29 -9.79
CA LEU A 108 -12.54 -15.38 -10.47
C LEU A 108 -13.94 -15.98 -10.56
N ASP A 109 -14.93 -15.13 -10.50
CA ASP A 109 -16.30 -15.47 -10.86
C ASP A 109 -16.50 -15.51 -12.40
N GLY A 110 -17.72 -15.83 -12.84
CA GLY A 110 -18.07 -15.88 -14.26
C GLY A 110 -17.99 -14.54 -15.01
N SER A 111 -17.87 -13.41 -14.30
CA SER A 111 -17.73 -12.07 -14.85
C SER A 111 -16.26 -11.61 -14.95
N GLY A 112 -15.33 -12.39 -14.40
CA GLY A 112 -13.91 -12.07 -14.35
C GLY A 112 -13.53 -11.17 -13.17
N LEU A 113 -14.41 -11.02 -12.19
CA LEU A 113 -14.14 -10.34 -10.91
C LEU A 113 -13.72 -11.37 -9.85
N ILE A 114 -13.23 -10.88 -8.71
CA ILE A 114 -12.94 -11.74 -7.56
C ILE A 114 -14.21 -12.46 -7.12
N ASP A 115 -14.15 -13.77 -7.00
CA ASP A 115 -15.28 -14.60 -6.55
C ASP A 115 -15.55 -14.36 -5.06
N MET A 116 -16.54 -13.51 -4.79
CA MET A 116 -16.94 -13.11 -3.44
C MET A 116 -17.56 -14.27 -2.64
N GLU A 117 -18.22 -15.22 -3.29
CA GLU A 117 -18.76 -16.40 -2.62
C GLU A 117 -17.65 -17.37 -2.23
N ALA A 118 -16.66 -17.57 -3.11
CA ALA A 118 -15.47 -18.35 -2.78
C ALA A 118 -14.68 -17.71 -1.63
N LEU A 119 -14.49 -16.38 -1.64
CA LEU A 119 -13.85 -15.65 -0.55
C LEU A 119 -14.60 -15.85 0.77
N LYS A 120 -15.92 -15.72 0.75
CA LYS A 120 -16.77 -15.93 1.93
C LYS A 120 -16.65 -17.36 2.47
N LEU A 121 -16.70 -18.36 1.61
CA LEU A 121 -16.56 -19.77 2.00
C LEU A 121 -15.20 -20.03 2.66
N GLN A 122 -14.13 -19.48 2.10
CA GLN A 122 -12.80 -19.59 2.70
C GLN A 122 -12.74 -18.89 4.07
N LEU A 123 -13.29 -17.69 4.19
CA LEU A 123 -13.36 -16.97 5.46
C LEU A 123 -14.13 -17.74 6.53
N GLU A 124 -15.23 -18.41 6.16
CA GLU A 124 -15.98 -19.30 7.06
C GLU A 124 -15.13 -20.47 7.57
N THR A 125 -14.27 -21.02 6.72
CA THR A 125 -13.35 -22.11 7.09
C THR A 125 -12.37 -21.67 8.17
N TYR A 126 -11.87 -20.43 8.11
CA TYR A 126 -10.91 -19.88 9.08
C TYR A 126 -11.55 -19.20 10.29
N LYS A 127 -12.87 -19.00 10.29
CA LYS A 127 -13.58 -18.28 11.37
C LYS A 127 -13.31 -18.83 12.78
N TYR A 128 -13.13 -20.13 12.91
CA TYR A 128 -12.92 -20.81 14.19
C TYR A 128 -11.46 -21.20 14.42
N ALA A 129 -10.57 -20.87 13.49
CA ALA A 129 -9.16 -21.24 13.57
C ALA A 129 -8.35 -20.34 14.53
N ASN A 130 -8.96 -19.28 15.08
CA ASN A 130 -8.32 -18.27 15.94
C ASN A 130 -6.99 -17.74 15.35
N ARG A 131 -6.96 -17.51 14.04
CA ARG A 131 -5.81 -17.04 13.30
C ARG A 131 -6.04 -15.62 12.81
N PRO A 132 -5.03 -14.76 12.81
CA PRO A 132 -5.15 -13.43 12.21
C PRO A 132 -5.31 -13.54 10.69
N ILE A 133 -6.26 -12.79 10.15
CA ILE A 133 -6.65 -12.81 8.74
C ILE A 133 -6.33 -11.46 8.10
N LEU A 134 -5.75 -11.49 6.91
CA LEU A 134 -5.53 -10.32 6.06
C LEU A 134 -5.97 -10.62 4.63
N GLY A 135 -6.71 -9.71 4.00
CA GLY A 135 -6.88 -9.70 2.55
C GLY A 135 -5.89 -8.72 1.92
N SER A 136 -5.19 -9.13 0.86
CA SER A 136 -4.29 -8.26 0.12
C SER A 136 -4.60 -8.33 -1.37
N PHE A 137 -5.27 -7.29 -1.87
CA PHE A 137 -5.82 -7.28 -3.22
C PHE A 137 -5.35 -6.08 -4.03
N SER A 138 -5.24 -6.25 -5.35
CA SER A 138 -5.06 -5.13 -6.26
C SER A 138 -6.39 -4.40 -6.44
N ALA A 139 -6.40 -3.08 -6.26
CA ALA A 139 -7.58 -2.26 -6.53
C ALA A 139 -7.92 -2.22 -8.03
N CYS A 140 -6.91 -2.45 -8.87
CA CYS A 140 -7.05 -2.56 -10.31
C CYS A 140 -5.94 -3.44 -10.86
N SER A 141 -6.28 -4.33 -11.79
CA SER A 141 -5.29 -5.14 -12.50
C SER A 141 -4.41 -4.27 -13.40
N ASN A 142 -3.10 -4.43 -13.28
CA ASN A 142 -2.13 -3.76 -14.17
C ASN A 142 -2.07 -4.36 -15.59
N VAL A 143 -2.70 -5.50 -15.81
CA VAL A 143 -2.72 -6.21 -17.10
C VAL A 143 -4.03 -5.97 -17.83
N THR A 144 -5.16 -6.18 -17.16
CA THR A 144 -6.50 -6.10 -17.77
C THR A 144 -7.20 -4.77 -17.54
N GLY A 145 -6.76 -3.98 -16.54
CA GLY A 145 -7.44 -2.76 -16.13
C GLY A 145 -8.76 -2.98 -15.38
N ILE A 146 -9.10 -4.24 -15.07
CA ILE A 146 -10.30 -4.58 -14.31
C ILE A 146 -10.17 -4.05 -12.88
N TYR A 147 -11.20 -3.35 -12.40
CA TYR A 147 -11.29 -2.84 -11.03
C TYR A 147 -11.90 -3.87 -10.10
N SER A 148 -11.33 -3.98 -8.90
CA SER A 148 -11.90 -4.79 -7.82
C SER A 148 -12.96 -4.01 -7.05
N GLU A 149 -13.99 -4.69 -6.57
CA GLU A 149 -15.02 -4.13 -5.68
C GLU A 149 -14.46 -3.97 -4.25
N THR A 150 -13.50 -3.02 -4.10
CA THR A 150 -12.67 -2.88 -2.90
C THR A 150 -13.49 -2.71 -1.62
N ARG A 151 -14.62 -1.98 -1.67
CA ARG A 151 -15.49 -1.76 -0.53
C ARG A 151 -16.26 -3.01 -0.12
N ALA A 152 -16.73 -3.79 -1.09
CA ALA A 152 -17.41 -5.06 -0.82
C ALA A 152 -16.44 -6.08 -0.20
N ILE A 153 -15.22 -6.17 -0.72
CA ILE A 153 -14.16 -7.02 -0.19
C ILE A 153 -13.81 -6.62 1.24
N ALA A 154 -13.61 -5.32 1.50
CA ALA A 154 -13.29 -4.79 2.82
C ALA A 154 -14.39 -5.13 3.83
N LYS A 155 -15.64 -4.84 3.48
CA LYS A 155 -16.80 -5.15 4.31
C LYS A 155 -16.88 -6.64 4.66
N LEU A 156 -16.66 -7.51 3.68
CA LEU A 156 -16.70 -8.95 3.90
C LEU A 156 -15.59 -9.40 4.87
N LEU A 157 -14.35 -8.97 4.66
CA LEU A 157 -13.23 -9.32 5.54
C LEU A 157 -13.46 -8.84 6.98
N HIS A 158 -13.91 -7.60 7.16
CA HIS A 158 -14.20 -7.05 8.49
C HIS A 158 -15.35 -7.78 9.20
N GLN A 159 -16.35 -8.27 8.48
CA GLN A 159 -17.42 -9.11 9.06
C GLN A 159 -16.89 -10.43 9.66
N TYR A 160 -15.73 -10.90 9.19
CA TYR A 160 -15.05 -12.08 9.72
C TYR A 160 -13.87 -11.73 10.64
N GLY A 161 -13.73 -10.47 11.04
CA GLY A 161 -12.66 -10.01 11.94
C GLY A 161 -11.28 -9.95 11.29
N GLY A 162 -11.21 -9.99 9.95
CA GLY A 162 -9.97 -9.86 9.20
C GLY A 162 -9.62 -8.39 8.90
N PHE A 163 -8.39 -8.16 8.50
CA PHE A 163 -7.90 -6.89 7.96
C PHE A 163 -7.87 -6.92 6.44
N VAL A 164 -7.80 -5.73 5.81
CA VAL A 164 -7.71 -5.63 4.35
C VAL A 164 -6.73 -4.56 3.90
N CYS A 165 -5.93 -4.88 2.91
CA CYS A 165 -5.06 -3.92 2.25
C CYS A 165 -5.21 -3.97 0.73
N PHE A 166 -4.97 -2.81 0.08
CA PHE A 166 -5.11 -2.68 -1.36
C PHE A 166 -3.88 -2.08 -2.02
N ASP A 167 -3.46 -2.70 -3.13
CA ASP A 167 -2.45 -2.14 -4.03
C ASP A 167 -3.12 -1.23 -5.08
N PHE A 168 -2.83 0.05 -4.98
CA PHE A 168 -3.33 1.08 -5.90
C PHE A 168 -2.32 1.47 -6.98
N ALA A 169 -1.20 0.76 -7.13
CA ALA A 169 -0.16 1.11 -8.10
C ALA A 169 -0.62 1.11 -9.55
N ALA A 170 -1.57 0.24 -9.93
CA ALA A 170 -2.04 0.11 -11.30
C ALA A 170 -3.13 1.11 -11.68
N ARG A 171 -3.80 1.70 -10.69
CA ARG A 171 -4.95 2.59 -10.92
C ARG A 171 -4.61 3.84 -11.74
N TYR A 172 -3.34 4.29 -11.68
CA TYR A 172 -2.86 5.45 -12.43
C TYR A 172 -2.25 5.10 -13.79
N VAL A 173 -1.71 3.90 -13.96
CA VAL A 173 -1.05 3.48 -15.20
C VAL A 173 -2.06 3.34 -16.34
N HIS A 174 -3.22 2.77 -16.08
CA HIS A 174 -4.28 2.61 -17.07
C HIS A 174 -4.81 3.96 -17.56
N PHE A 175 -4.88 4.93 -16.65
CA PHE A 175 -5.27 6.30 -16.97
C PHE A 175 -4.27 7.00 -17.88
N ILE A 176 -2.96 6.84 -17.63
CA ILE A 176 -1.91 7.43 -18.46
C ILE A 176 -1.90 6.79 -19.86
N CYS A 177 -2.04 5.46 -19.97
CA CYS A 177 -2.08 4.78 -21.27
C CYS A 177 -3.34 5.15 -22.08
N ALA A 178 -4.51 5.13 -21.47
CA ALA A 178 -5.74 5.57 -22.12
C ALA A 178 -5.65 7.06 -22.52
N TYR A 179 -4.98 7.85 -21.71
CA TYR A 179 -4.76 9.26 -21.93
C TYR A 179 -3.79 9.55 -23.08
N ILE A 180 -2.66 8.85 -23.15
CA ILE A 180 -1.68 8.95 -24.24
C ILE A 180 -2.32 8.50 -25.55
N VAL A 181 -3.05 7.39 -25.55
CA VAL A 181 -3.76 6.91 -26.76
C VAL A 181 -4.83 7.91 -27.20
N HIS A 182 -5.59 8.49 -26.28
CA HIS A 182 -6.60 9.53 -26.60
C HIS A 182 -5.94 10.83 -27.03
N ALA A 183 -4.86 11.26 -26.39
CA ALA A 183 -4.10 12.44 -26.78
C ALA A 183 -3.44 12.28 -28.16
N LEU A 184 -2.91 11.09 -28.47
CA LEU A 184 -2.38 10.77 -29.79
C LEU A 184 -3.49 10.73 -30.85
N ALA A 185 -4.63 10.11 -30.57
CA ALA A 185 -5.78 10.08 -31.45
C ALA A 185 -6.32 11.50 -31.69
N LEU A 186 -6.39 12.33 -30.66
CA LEU A 186 -6.76 13.72 -30.78
C LEU A 186 -5.70 14.55 -31.50
N PHE A 187 -4.40 14.30 -31.25
CA PHE A 187 -3.31 14.97 -31.99
C PHE A 187 -3.39 14.68 -33.50
N PHE A 188 -3.66 13.41 -33.90
CA PHE A 188 -3.90 13.04 -35.28
C PHE A 188 -5.17 13.69 -35.83
N PHE A 189 -6.24 13.77 -35.07
CA PHE A 189 -7.48 14.42 -35.48
C PHE A 189 -7.31 15.93 -35.63
N PHE A 190 -6.51 16.59 -34.75
CA PHE A 190 -6.22 18.03 -34.82
C PHE A 190 -5.29 18.43 -35.96
N PHE A 191 -4.34 17.58 -36.30
CA PHE A 191 -3.48 17.83 -37.44
C PHE A 191 -4.29 17.89 -38.76
N PHE A 192 -5.46 17.25 -38.78
CA PHE A 192 -6.38 17.23 -39.92
C PHE A 192 -7.52 18.25 -39.85
N PHE A 193 -7.94 18.78 -38.71
CA PHE A 193 -9.22 19.50 -38.52
C PHE A 193 -9.17 20.85 -37.79
N GLY A 194 -8.05 21.43 -37.45
CA GLY A 194 -7.95 22.87 -37.08
C GLY A 194 -8.41 23.29 -35.69
N PHE A 195 -7.88 24.33 -35.20
CA PHE A 195 -7.59 25.07 -33.98
C PHE A 195 -8.69 25.30 -32.90
N TRP A 196 -9.92 24.84 -32.97
CA TRP A 196 -11.01 25.36 -32.14
C TRP A 196 -11.30 24.60 -30.80
N HIS A 197 -10.58 23.55 -30.45
CA HIS A 197 -10.93 22.71 -29.29
C HIS A 197 -9.89 22.65 -28.15
N GLN A 198 -8.86 23.51 -28.14
CA GLN A 198 -7.81 23.44 -27.11
C GLN A 198 -8.33 23.62 -25.68
N LYS A 199 -9.34 24.47 -25.44
CA LYS A 199 -9.93 24.66 -24.09
C LYS A 199 -10.71 23.44 -23.60
N LEU A 200 -11.37 22.72 -24.50
CA LEU A 200 -12.17 21.54 -24.13
C LEU A 200 -11.28 20.34 -23.80
N ILE A 201 -10.14 20.23 -24.49
CA ILE A 201 -9.15 19.18 -24.25
C ILE A 201 -8.47 19.34 -22.90
N ILE A 202 -8.07 20.56 -22.55
CA ILE A 202 -7.47 20.85 -21.24
C ILE A 202 -8.47 20.55 -20.12
N LEU A 203 -9.75 20.89 -20.30
CA LEU A 203 -10.80 20.60 -19.32
C LEU A 203 -11.09 19.10 -19.18
N TYR A 204 -11.11 18.35 -20.28
CA TYR A 204 -11.28 16.89 -20.28
C TYR A 204 -10.05 16.17 -19.69
N VAL A 205 -8.88 16.74 -19.92
CA VAL A 205 -7.58 16.33 -19.38
C VAL A 205 -7.53 16.51 -17.86
N LEU A 206 -8.11 17.60 -17.37
CA LEU A 206 -8.14 17.93 -15.94
C LEU A 206 -9.32 17.32 -15.20
N SER A 207 -10.37 16.88 -15.90
CA SER A 207 -11.61 16.32 -15.32
C SER A 207 -11.82 14.83 -15.57
N GLY A 208 -10.77 14.10 -16.01
CA GLY A 208 -10.84 12.63 -16.03
C GLY A 208 -11.18 12.08 -14.65
N PRO A 209 -11.90 10.94 -14.55
CA PRO A 209 -12.35 10.42 -13.28
C PRO A 209 -11.17 10.09 -12.37
N TYR A 210 -10.76 11.04 -11.53
CA TYR A 210 -9.95 10.75 -10.37
C TYR A 210 -10.76 9.80 -9.51
N VAL A 211 -10.37 8.55 -9.47
CA VAL A 211 -10.94 7.66 -8.49
C VAL A 211 -10.30 8.02 -7.16
N GLU A 212 -11.05 8.71 -6.35
CA GLU A 212 -10.66 9.11 -5.01
C GLU A 212 -10.23 7.87 -4.20
N ILE A 213 -9.02 7.94 -3.64
CA ILE A 213 -8.54 6.95 -2.69
C ILE A 213 -8.87 7.52 -1.32
N ASP A 214 -9.82 6.91 -0.66
CA ASP A 214 -10.24 7.29 0.68
C ASP A 214 -10.14 6.06 1.59
N MET A 215 -9.27 6.11 2.58
CA MET A 215 -9.01 4.98 3.47
C MET A 215 -10.22 4.66 4.34
N ARG A 216 -11.01 5.67 4.77
CA ARG A 216 -12.17 5.51 5.67
C ARG A 216 -11.85 4.60 6.85
N SER A 217 -10.71 4.87 7.47
CA SER A 217 -10.14 4.02 8.51
C SER A 217 -11.12 3.82 9.68
N GLY A 218 -11.32 2.56 10.08
CA GLY A 218 -12.25 2.19 11.16
C GLY A 218 -13.70 1.98 10.73
N GLU A 219 -14.08 2.33 9.50
CA GLU A 219 -15.40 1.99 8.96
C GLU A 219 -15.44 0.53 8.47
N ILE A 220 -16.65 -0.05 8.44
CA ILE A 220 -16.83 -1.47 8.06
C ILE A 220 -16.40 -1.76 6.62
N ASP A 221 -16.41 -0.78 5.74
CA ASP A 221 -15.97 -0.84 4.36
C ASP A 221 -14.68 -0.04 4.12
N GLY A 222 -14.03 0.44 5.20
CA GLY A 222 -12.73 1.12 5.16
C GLY A 222 -11.59 0.17 4.83
N TYR A 223 -10.39 0.73 4.65
CA TYR A 223 -9.18 -0.06 4.41
C TYR A 223 -8.27 -0.01 5.64
N ASP A 224 -7.52 -1.10 5.89
CA ASP A 224 -6.56 -1.14 6.98
C ASP A 224 -5.15 -0.78 6.51
N ALA A 225 -4.85 -0.99 5.22
CA ALA A 225 -3.65 -0.44 4.60
C ALA A 225 -3.84 -0.21 3.10
N ILE A 226 -3.09 0.74 2.56
CA ILE A 226 -2.99 0.99 1.12
C ILE A 226 -1.53 1.17 0.70
N PHE A 227 -1.23 0.68 -0.50
CA PHE A 227 0.08 0.78 -1.11
C PHE A 227 0.02 1.65 -2.35
N LEU A 228 0.99 2.57 -2.48
CA LEU A 228 1.07 3.48 -3.63
C LEU A 228 2.47 3.48 -4.24
N SER A 229 2.50 3.69 -5.56
CA SER A 229 3.71 3.90 -6.35
C SER A 229 3.73 5.30 -6.96
N PRO A 230 4.03 6.37 -6.19
CA PRO A 230 3.95 7.75 -6.68
C PRO A 230 4.88 8.03 -7.86
N HIS A 231 5.95 7.24 -8.05
CA HIS A 231 6.82 7.37 -9.22
C HIS A 231 6.10 7.10 -10.56
N LYS A 232 4.90 6.51 -10.53
CA LYS A 232 4.04 6.31 -11.69
C LYS A 232 3.11 7.51 -11.95
N PHE A 233 3.06 8.48 -11.04
CA PHE A 233 2.24 9.68 -11.16
C PHE A 233 2.94 10.73 -12.01
N LEU A 234 2.18 11.64 -12.59
CA LEU A 234 2.75 12.79 -13.28
C LEU A 234 3.58 13.62 -12.28
N GLY A 235 4.85 13.85 -12.59
CA GLY A 235 5.78 14.54 -11.69
C GLY A 235 6.33 13.70 -10.54
N GLY A 236 6.05 12.40 -10.52
CA GLY A 236 6.48 11.49 -9.46
C GLY A 236 7.77 10.67 -9.67
N PRO A 237 8.51 10.71 -10.81
CA PRO A 237 9.76 9.98 -10.95
C PRO A 237 10.75 10.28 -9.81
N GLY A 238 11.33 9.22 -9.23
CA GLY A 238 12.24 9.34 -8.08
C GLY A 238 11.56 9.41 -6.71
N SER A 239 10.23 9.45 -6.65
CA SER A 239 9.49 9.44 -5.38
C SER A 239 9.53 8.05 -4.71
N PRO A 240 9.53 7.99 -3.35
CA PRO A 240 9.44 6.74 -2.63
C PRO A 240 8.07 6.07 -2.79
N GLY A 241 7.97 4.78 -2.47
CA GLY A 241 6.71 4.11 -2.24
C GLY A 241 6.02 4.65 -0.99
N ILE A 242 4.70 4.52 -0.92
CA ILE A 242 3.92 4.93 0.25
C ILE A 242 3.16 3.73 0.78
N LEU A 243 3.28 3.52 2.08
CA LEU A 243 2.41 2.70 2.90
C LEU A 243 1.61 3.63 3.82
N LEU A 244 0.30 3.65 3.67
CA LEU A 244 -0.60 4.22 4.66
C LEU A 244 -1.34 3.06 5.32
N MET A 245 -1.26 2.92 6.64
CA MET A 245 -1.80 1.77 7.37
C MET A 245 -2.37 2.17 8.72
N ARG A 246 -3.31 1.38 9.23
CA ARG A 246 -3.77 1.48 10.62
C ARG A 246 -2.66 1.01 11.56
N LYS A 247 -2.48 1.75 12.65
CA LYS A 247 -1.46 1.43 13.69
C LYS A 247 -1.66 0.08 14.33
N VAL A 248 -2.90 -0.44 14.36
CA VAL A 248 -3.22 -1.78 14.88
C VAL A 248 -2.49 -2.91 14.16
N LEU A 249 -2.06 -2.69 12.91
CA LEU A 249 -1.24 -3.66 12.17
C LEU A 249 0.23 -3.69 12.60
N TYR A 250 0.66 -2.75 13.43
CA TYR A 250 2.01 -2.72 13.96
C TYR A 250 2.14 -3.72 15.13
N GLN A 251 2.92 -4.77 14.92
CA GLN A 251 3.08 -5.88 15.88
C GLN A 251 4.46 -5.90 16.54
N LEU A 252 5.32 -4.94 16.22
CA LEU A 252 6.69 -4.86 16.76
C LEU A 252 6.77 -4.11 18.10
N GLU A 253 5.79 -4.23 18.98
CA GLU A 253 5.62 -3.42 20.18
C GLU A 253 6.88 -3.28 21.06
N SER A 254 7.70 -4.32 21.15
CA SER A 254 8.91 -4.33 22.00
C SER A 254 10.19 -4.63 21.23
N SER A 255 10.10 -4.87 19.93
CA SER A 255 11.26 -5.21 19.11
C SER A 255 11.66 -4.05 18.19
N PRO A 256 12.94 -3.73 18.05
CA PRO A 256 13.38 -2.76 17.06
C PRO A 256 13.05 -3.25 15.65
N PRO A 257 12.79 -2.34 14.69
CA PRO A 257 12.63 -2.73 13.30
C PRO A 257 13.93 -3.35 12.79
N SER A 258 13.82 -4.31 11.85
CA SER A 258 14.99 -4.98 11.25
C SER A 258 15.88 -4.02 10.44
N THR A 259 15.33 -2.89 9.99
CA THR A 259 16.09 -1.79 9.39
C THR A 259 16.19 -0.63 10.37
N CYS A 260 17.29 -0.55 11.10
CA CYS A 260 17.56 0.52 12.05
C CYS A 260 18.22 1.73 11.35
N GLY A 261 17.92 2.93 11.82
CA GLY A 261 18.48 4.16 11.32
C GLY A 261 18.19 5.34 12.24
N GLY A 262 18.60 6.54 11.88
CA GLY A 262 18.46 7.74 12.70
C GLY A 262 17.01 8.07 13.14
N GLY A 263 15.99 7.61 12.39
CA GLY A 263 14.58 7.78 12.77
C GLY A 263 14.05 6.70 13.70
N THR A 264 14.84 5.71 14.09
CA THR A 264 14.42 4.59 14.94
C THR A 264 15.06 4.58 16.32
N VAL A 265 15.85 5.60 16.65
CA VAL A 265 16.55 5.71 17.94
C VAL A 265 16.48 7.13 18.49
N ASN A 266 16.36 7.29 19.81
CA ASN A 266 16.43 8.59 20.47
C ASN A 266 17.88 9.07 20.55
N TYR A 267 18.78 8.19 20.95
CA TYR A 267 20.22 8.43 20.95
C TYR A 267 20.99 7.12 20.95
N VAL A 268 22.20 7.17 20.45
CA VAL A 268 23.16 6.07 20.51
C VAL A 268 24.45 6.60 21.13
N ASN A 269 24.95 5.97 22.18
CA ASN A 269 26.18 6.37 22.87
C ASN A 269 27.30 5.32 22.82
N GLY A 270 27.19 4.33 21.97
CA GLY A 270 28.18 3.26 21.83
C GLY A 270 28.15 2.17 22.91
N PHE A 271 27.39 2.36 23.99
CA PHE A 271 27.26 1.40 25.10
C PHE A 271 25.80 0.99 25.37
N ASN A 272 24.85 1.88 25.14
CA ASN A 272 23.42 1.65 25.33
C ASN A 272 22.65 2.19 24.14
N GLU A 273 21.90 1.34 23.45
CA GLU A 273 20.94 1.71 22.43
C GLU A 273 19.58 1.88 23.10
N LYS A 274 19.00 3.07 22.99
CA LYS A 274 17.60 3.26 23.37
C LYS A 274 16.79 3.37 22.09
N VAL A 275 16.13 2.29 21.72
CA VAL A 275 15.20 2.25 20.60
C VAL A 275 14.02 3.16 20.94
N ILE A 276 13.66 4.04 20.04
CA ILE A 276 12.46 4.85 20.18
C ILE A 276 11.25 3.95 19.99
N GLU A 277 10.22 4.19 20.80
CA GLU A 277 8.86 3.89 20.40
C GLU A 277 8.63 4.46 18.99
N PRO A 278 7.98 3.70 18.09
CA PRO A 278 7.79 4.15 16.72
C PRO A 278 7.19 5.54 16.68
N LEU A 279 7.75 6.40 15.86
CA LEU A 279 7.25 7.74 15.57
C LEU A 279 5.93 7.62 14.79
N PHE A 280 4.85 7.34 15.50
CA PHE A 280 3.50 7.38 14.96
C PHE A 280 2.69 8.51 15.58
#